data_034bc976b0fc183b9eae91cf00c4fc3c
#
_entry.id   034bc976b0fc183b9eae91cf00c4fc3c
#
_cell.length_a   1.000
_cell.length_b   1.000
_cell.length_c   1.000
_cell.angle_alpha   90.00
_cell.angle_beta   90.00
_cell.angle_gamma   90.00
#
_symmetry.space_group_name_H-M   'P 1'
#
loop_
_entity.id
_entity.type
_entity.pdbx_description
1 polymer ?
#
loop_
_entity_poly.entity_id
_entity_poly.type
_entity_poly.pdbx_seq_one_letter_code
_entity_poly.pdbx_strand_id
1 'polypeptide(L)'
;MPDGLSQSETDLSRLLGPSKLPAVGTTIFTVMSQLAQEHRAVNLGQGFPDFDCDPGLKDLVTEAMQQGHNQYAPMAGLPVLRQAVAAKVERLYGHRYDSDSEITVTAGATQAILTAVLAVVRAGDEVVVLEPAYDSYGPAIQLAGGRTVPVPLDADGGFRIDWDRVRAAITPRTRMLIVNSPHNPTGSVIGPPDIAALEQIVRQHPLLILSDEVYEHIVFDGRPHLSMSCSPLLACRAFVVSSFGKTFHVTGWKVGTCCAPAPLMAEFRKVHQFNVFTVNTPVQWALARHLEQARHYLDLAAFYQRKRDRFVQGLARTRFAPLQTLGTYFVLADYSAISREPEEAFARRLVVEHGVAAIPLAPFYAQPVDRRIIRFCFAKREETLDAGLERLTRV
;
A
#
# COMPACT_ATOMS: atom_id res chain seq x y z
N MET A 1 23.51 3.45 43.91
CA MET A 1 22.06 3.22 43.84
C MET A 1 21.38 4.49 44.29
N PRO A 2 20.65 5.26 43.45
CA PRO A 2 19.83 6.33 43.97
C PRO A 2 18.54 5.67 44.50
N ASP A 3 18.52 5.60 45.84
CA ASP A 3 17.35 5.16 46.60
C ASP A 3 16.26 6.25 46.54
N GLY A 4 15.03 5.85 46.30
CA GLY A 4 13.90 6.61 46.79
C GLY A 4 12.74 6.94 45.88
N LEU A 5 12.61 6.36 44.69
CA LEU A 5 11.33 6.48 43.96
C LEU A 5 10.40 5.35 44.41
N SER A 6 9.26 5.69 45.00
CA SER A 6 8.21 4.72 45.39
C SER A 6 7.64 4.03 44.12
N GLN A 7 7.13 2.80 44.25
CA GLN A 7 6.47 2.08 43.13
C GLN A 7 5.32 2.89 42.51
N SER A 8 4.71 3.82 43.22
CA SER A 8 3.67 4.72 42.72
C SER A 8 4.21 5.83 41.79
N GLU A 9 5.48 6.21 41.92
CA GLU A 9 6.12 7.26 41.11
C GLU A 9 6.68 6.71 39.82
N THR A 10 6.83 5.38 39.68
CA THR A 10 7.29 4.70 38.47
C THR A 10 6.16 4.08 37.63
N ASP A 11 4.92 4.22 38.02
CA ASP A 11 3.78 3.70 37.24
C ASP A 11 3.47 4.62 36.04
N LEU A 12 4.26 4.48 34.98
CA LEU A 12 4.10 5.21 33.73
C LEU A 12 2.73 4.98 33.07
N SER A 13 2.04 3.89 33.40
CA SER A 13 0.71 3.59 32.83
C SER A 13 -0.32 4.68 33.18
N ARG A 14 -0.20 5.26 34.38
CA ARG A 14 -1.07 6.36 34.83
C ARG A 14 -0.76 7.68 34.13
N LEU A 15 0.50 7.90 33.75
CA LEU A 15 0.92 9.12 33.05
C LEU A 15 0.60 9.09 31.58
N LEU A 16 0.64 7.90 30.96
CA LEU A 16 0.36 7.74 29.51
C LEU A 16 -1.13 7.96 29.18
N GLY A 17 -2.04 7.71 30.12
CA GLY A 17 -3.46 7.71 29.82
C GLY A 17 -3.87 6.59 28.83
N PRO A 18 -5.10 6.60 28.32
CA PRO A 18 -5.56 5.58 27.37
C PRO A 18 -4.82 5.71 26.03
N SER A 19 -4.47 4.56 25.45
CA SER A 19 -3.84 4.53 24.12
C SER A 19 -4.72 5.19 23.06
N LYS A 20 -4.10 5.95 22.16
CA LYS A 20 -4.80 6.48 20.97
C LYS A 20 -5.14 5.39 19.97
N LEU A 21 -4.44 4.26 20.01
CA LEU A 21 -4.61 3.10 19.11
C LEU A 21 -4.72 1.81 19.95
N PRO A 22 -5.78 1.64 20.75
CA PRO A 22 -5.88 0.53 21.72
C PRO A 22 -5.97 -0.85 21.06
N ALA A 23 -6.44 -0.93 19.82
CA ALA A 23 -6.55 -2.17 19.05
C ALA A 23 -5.28 -2.52 18.25
N VAL A 24 -4.27 -1.64 18.24
CA VAL A 24 -3.04 -1.88 17.47
C VAL A 24 -2.03 -2.62 18.35
N GLY A 25 -1.71 -3.84 17.95
CA GLY A 25 -0.65 -4.67 18.52
C GLY A 25 0.50 -4.89 17.56
N THR A 26 1.30 -5.95 17.81
CA THR A 26 2.30 -6.42 16.85
C THR A 26 1.61 -6.88 15.57
N THR A 27 2.01 -6.32 14.43
CA THR A 27 1.35 -6.64 13.17
C THR A 27 1.59 -8.09 12.76
N ILE A 28 0.64 -8.68 12.04
CA ILE A 28 0.78 -10.04 11.52
C ILE A 28 2.03 -10.18 10.62
N PHE A 29 2.42 -9.12 9.93
CA PHE A 29 3.64 -9.09 9.11
C PHE A 29 4.89 -9.28 9.96
N THR A 30 4.98 -8.60 11.10
CA THR A 30 6.10 -8.73 12.04
C THR A 30 6.13 -10.14 12.63
N VAL A 31 4.99 -10.63 13.09
CA VAL A 31 4.86 -11.98 13.68
C VAL A 31 5.31 -13.05 12.69
N MET A 32 4.78 -13.04 11.47
CA MET A 32 5.10 -14.05 10.45
C MET A 32 6.54 -13.94 9.95
N SER A 33 7.11 -12.72 9.91
CA SER A 33 8.50 -12.52 9.52
C SER A 33 9.48 -13.03 10.56
N GLN A 34 9.21 -12.76 11.84
CA GLN A 34 10.00 -13.28 12.95
C GLN A 34 9.95 -14.82 12.98
N LEU A 35 8.77 -15.40 12.87
CA LEU A 35 8.59 -16.85 12.82
C LEU A 35 9.34 -17.48 11.64
N ALA A 36 9.27 -16.84 10.46
CA ALA A 36 10.02 -17.29 9.28
C ALA A 36 11.53 -17.29 9.50
N GLN A 37 12.05 -16.28 10.19
CA GLN A 37 13.47 -16.20 10.52
C GLN A 37 13.88 -17.28 11.52
N GLU A 38 13.11 -17.48 12.59
CA GLU A 38 13.36 -18.49 13.64
C GLU A 38 13.41 -19.92 13.03
N HIS A 39 12.50 -20.21 12.08
CA HIS A 39 12.41 -21.51 11.45
C HIS A 39 13.18 -21.64 10.12
N ARG A 40 13.94 -20.63 9.71
CA ARG A 40 14.65 -20.58 8.41
C ARG A 40 13.73 -20.93 7.24
N ALA A 41 12.50 -20.43 7.31
CA ALA A 41 11.49 -20.69 6.28
C ALA A 41 11.71 -19.81 5.06
N VAL A 42 11.27 -20.28 3.90
CA VAL A 42 11.16 -19.45 2.68
C VAL A 42 10.09 -18.38 2.92
N ASN A 43 10.48 -17.10 2.97
CA ASN A 43 9.55 -16.04 3.30
C ASN A 43 8.83 -15.51 2.04
N LEU A 44 7.64 -16.05 1.79
CA LEU A 44 6.70 -15.58 0.77
C LEU A 44 5.59 -14.69 1.38
N GLY A 45 5.69 -14.31 2.65
CA GLY A 45 4.73 -13.45 3.33
C GLY A 45 5.00 -11.96 3.15
N GLN A 46 6.28 -11.57 3.21
CA GLN A 46 6.68 -10.16 3.19
C GLN A 46 6.50 -9.52 1.81
N GLY A 47 5.84 -8.35 1.80
CA GLY A 47 5.50 -7.57 0.61
C GLY A 47 6.62 -6.67 0.10
N PHE A 48 7.83 -7.21 -0.09
CA PHE A 48 8.93 -6.53 -0.76
C PHE A 48 9.85 -7.53 -1.48
N PRO A 49 10.58 -7.07 -2.52
CA PRO A 49 11.51 -7.91 -3.28
C PRO A 49 12.67 -8.45 -2.43
N ASP A 50 13.15 -9.66 -2.74
CA ASP A 50 14.41 -10.23 -2.23
C ASP A 50 15.56 -10.07 -3.23
N PHE A 51 15.32 -9.35 -4.31
CA PHE A 51 16.30 -8.91 -5.31
C PHE A 51 16.52 -7.40 -5.22
N ASP A 52 17.68 -6.95 -5.67
CA ASP A 52 18.12 -5.56 -5.56
C ASP A 52 17.44 -4.66 -6.63
N CYS A 53 17.52 -3.35 -6.42
CA CYS A 53 17.09 -2.35 -7.39
C CYS A 53 18.11 -2.20 -8.53
N ASP A 54 17.75 -1.40 -9.53
CA ASP A 54 18.64 -1.05 -10.65
C ASP A 54 19.97 -0.45 -10.12
N PRO A 55 21.14 -1.00 -10.53
CA PRO A 55 22.44 -0.46 -10.15
C PRO A 55 22.61 1.02 -10.52
N GLY A 56 22.12 1.43 -11.70
CA GLY A 56 22.19 2.82 -12.15
C GLY A 56 21.44 3.78 -11.23
N LEU A 57 20.36 3.32 -10.58
CA LEU A 57 19.68 4.15 -9.58
C LEU A 57 20.54 4.38 -8.33
N LYS A 58 21.32 3.37 -7.90
CA LYS A 58 22.26 3.50 -6.78
C LYS A 58 23.42 4.44 -7.14
N ASP A 59 23.91 4.35 -8.38
CA ASP A 59 24.97 5.23 -8.89
C ASP A 59 24.50 6.69 -8.89
N LEU A 60 23.25 6.96 -9.31
CA LEU A 60 22.65 8.29 -9.26
C LEU A 60 22.53 8.85 -7.83
N VAL A 61 22.24 8.03 -6.83
CA VAL A 61 22.25 8.47 -5.42
C VAL A 61 23.66 8.84 -4.97
N THR A 62 24.65 8.03 -5.34
CA THR A 62 26.07 8.28 -5.04
C THR A 62 26.52 9.58 -5.69
N GLU A 63 26.20 9.80 -6.96
CA GLU A 63 26.47 11.03 -7.69
C GLU A 63 25.83 12.25 -7.00
N ALA A 64 24.57 12.16 -6.60
CA ALA A 64 23.87 13.24 -5.90
C ALA A 64 24.57 13.63 -4.59
N MET A 65 25.02 12.65 -3.80
CA MET A 65 25.75 12.91 -2.57
C MET A 65 27.10 13.59 -2.85
N GLN A 66 27.84 13.14 -3.87
CA GLN A 66 29.13 13.71 -4.26
C GLN A 66 29.00 15.13 -4.82
N GLN A 67 27.91 15.43 -5.53
CA GLN A 67 27.59 16.77 -6.04
C GLN A 67 27.09 17.74 -4.96
N GLY A 68 26.98 17.31 -3.71
CA GLY A 68 26.62 18.17 -2.61
C GLY A 68 25.11 18.32 -2.35
N HIS A 69 24.27 17.47 -2.94
CA HIS A 69 22.81 17.46 -2.69
C HIS A 69 22.47 16.86 -1.30
N ASN A 70 23.13 17.33 -0.22
CA ASN A 70 23.07 16.73 1.12
C ASN A 70 22.28 17.58 2.13
N GLN A 71 21.83 18.76 1.75
CA GLN A 71 21.03 19.63 2.63
C GLN A 71 19.53 19.44 2.41
N TYR A 72 18.72 20.04 3.25
CA TYR A 72 17.27 19.95 3.15
C TYR A 72 16.75 20.35 1.77
N ALA A 73 15.94 19.49 1.17
CA ALA A 73 15.11 19.87 0.05
C ALA A 73 13.99 20.80 0.51
N PRO A 74 13.37 21.57 -0.40
CA PRO A 74 12.12 22.27 -0.10
C PRO A 74 11.08 21.29 0.49
N MET A 75 10.22 21.79 1.37
CA MET A 75 9.20 20.98 2.07
C MET A 75 8.34 20.14 1.12
N ALA A 76 7.92 20.70 -0.01
CA ALA A 76 7.14 19.96 -1.02
C ALA A 76 7.98 18.95 -1.85
N GLY A 77 9.28 18.88 -1.65
CA GLY A 77 10.23 18.10 -2.43
C GLY A 77 10.95 18.90 -3.51
N LEU A 78 11.99 18.31 -4.11
CA LEU A 78 12.78 18.94 -5.17
C LEU A 78 11.90 19.28 -6.37
N PRO A 79 12.01 20.52 -6.93
CA PRO A 79 11.24 20.91 -8.12
C PRO A 79 11.42 19.96 -9.29
N VAL A 80 12.66 19.51 -9.54
CA VAL A 80 12.96 18.58 -10.65
C VAL A 80 12.23 17.24 -10.50
N LEU A 81 12.07 16.71 -9.27
CA LEU A 81 11.32 15.47 -9.06
C LEU A 81 9.81 15.72 -9.22
N ARG A 82 9.28 16.81 -8.70
CA ARG A 82 7.86 17.16 -8.83
C ARG A 82 7.47 17.38 -10.30
N GLN A 83 8.33 18.03 -11.10
CA GLN A 83 8.16 18.20 -12.54
C GLN A 83 8.20 16.86 -13.29
N ALA A 84 9.13 15.96 -12.94
CA ALA A 84 9.21 14.62 -13.52
C ALA A 84 7.95 13.80 -13.21
N VAL A 85 7.40 13.91 -11.99
CA VAL A 85 6.13 13.28 -11.61
C VAL A 85 4.95 13.87 -12.39
N ALA A 86 4.86 15.21 -12.50
CA ALA A 86 3.80 15.86 -13.30
C ALA A 86 3.82 15.38 -14.75
N ALA A 87 5.00 15.34 -15.38
CA ALA A 87 5.17 14.86 -16.76
C ALA A 87 4.80 13.38 -16.90
N LYS A 88 5.15 12.53 -15.92
CA LYS A 88 4.75 11.11 -15.89
C LYS A 88 3.23 10.97 -15.84
N VAL A 89 2.56 11.68 -14.93
CA VAL A 89 1.10 11.62 -14.77
C VAL A 89 0.38 12.12 -16.02
N GLU A 90 0.81 13.25 -16.59
CA GLU A 90 0.22 13.79 -17.82
C GLU A 90 0.35 12.78 -18.97
N ARG A 91 1.52 12.17 -19.15
CA ARG A 91 1.76 11.18 -20.22
C ARG A 91 0.92 9.91 -20.06
N LEU A 92 0.75 9.39 -18.81
CA LEU A 92 0.11 8.11 -18.57
C LEU A 92 -1.41 8.23 -18.40
N TYR A 93 -1.88 9.32 -17.80
CA TYR A 93 -3.26 9.46 -17.33
C TYR A 93 -3.98 10.67 -17.91
N GLY A 94 -3.28 11.51 -18.69
CA GLY A 94 -3.87 12.66 -19.38
C GLY A 94 -4.19 13.85 -18.50
N HIS A 95 -3.89 13.81 -17.18
CA HIS A 95 -4.13 14.89 -16.25
C HIS A 95 -2.84 15.67 -15.96
N ARG A 96 -2.92 16.99 -16.05
CA ARG A 96 -1.79 17.88 -15.78
C ARG A 96 -1.92 18.51 -14.41
N TYR A 97 -1.12 18.04 -13.46
CA TYR A 97 -0.94 18.69 -12.16
C TYR A 97 0.10 19.81 -12.26
N ASP A 98 -0.15 20.92 -11.58
CA ASP A 98 0.86 21.94 -11.34
C ASP A 98 1.92 21.43 -10.35
N SER A 99 3.16 21.34 -10.82
CA SER A 99 4.24 20.77 -10.01
C SER A 99 4.54 21.56 -8.74
N ASP A 100 4.20 22.86 -8.70
CA ASP A 100 4.51 23.74 -7.56
C ASP A 100 3.41 23.71 -6.50
N SER A 101 2.16 23.62 -6.89
CA SER A 101 1.01 23.72 -5.99
C SER A 101 0.27 22.40 -5.75
N GLU A 102 0.44 21.36 -6.59
CA GLU A 102 -0.41 20.16 -6.58
C GLU A 102 0.34 18.84 -6.35
N ILE A 103 1.67 18.87 -6.20
CA ILE A 103 2.51 17.69 -5.98
C ILE A 103 3.39 17.87 -4.75
N THR A 104 3.42 16.86 -3.88
CA THR A 104 4.34 16.80 -2.73
C THR A 104 5.05 15.45 -2.69
N VAL A 105 6.38 15.47 -2.51
CA VAL A 105 7.19 14.28 -2.25
C VAL A 105 7.07 13.91 -0.77
N THR A 106 6.84 12.63 -0.50
CA THR A 106 6.50 12.13 0.84
C THR A 106 7.47 11.04 1.32
N ALA A 107 7.53 10.82 2.62
CA ALA A 107 8.31 9.72 3.22
C ALA A 107 7.62 8.36 2.99
N GLY A 108 7.39 8.04 1.73
CA GLY A 108 6.63 6.88 1.27
C GLY A 108 5.11 7.07 1.38
N ALA A 109 4.36 6.12 0.83
CA ALA A 109 2.91 6.17 0.76
C ALA A 109 2.22 6.15 2.13
N THR A 110 2.73 5.39 3.11
CA THR A 110 2.13 5.33 4.46
C THR A 110 2.05 6.72 5.11
N GLN A 111 3.12 7.52 4.98
CA GLN A 111 3.12 8.88 5.48
C GLN A 111 2.20 9.79 4.65
N ALA A 112 2.17 9.63 3.33
CA ALA A 112 1.24 10.37 2.46
C ALA A 112 -0.23 10.13 2.85
N ILE A 113 -0.61 8.86 3.06
CA ILE A 113 -1.95 8.45 3.50
C ILE A 113 -2.30 9.07 4.85
N LEU A 114 -1.43 8.92 5.86
CA LEU A 114 -1.63 9.52 7.18
C LEU A 114 -1.80 11.04 7.07
N THR A 115 -0.96 11.71 6.30
CA THR A 115 -1.02 13.16 6.11
C THR A 115 -2.31 13.60 5.42
N ALA A 116 -2.74 12.91 4.36
CA ALA A 116 -4.00 13.21 3.68
C ALA A 116 -5.21 13.07 4.62
N VAL A 117 -5.24 11.99 5.40
CA VAL A 117 -6.31 11.76 6.38
C VAL A 117 -6.30 12.84 7.46
N LEU A 118 -5.15 13.13 8.08
CA LEU A 118 -5.02 14.17 9.11
C LEU A 118 -5.38 15.57 8.59
N ALA A 119 -5.16 15.85 7.31
CA ALA A 119 -5.44 17.13 6.70
C ALA A 119 -6.95 17.43 6.61
N VAL A 120 -7.79 16.42 6.35
CA VAL A 120 -9.21 16.67 5.99
C VAL A 120 -10.23 15.93 6.86
N VAL A 121 -9.85 14.88 7.56
CA VAL A 121 -10.74 14.16 8.47
C VAL A 121 -10.78 14.85 9.85
N ARG A 122 -11.95 15.01 10.41
CA ARG A 122 -12.20 15.63 11.71
C ARG A 122 -12.84 14.63 12.67
N ALA A 123 -12.86 14.95 13.95
CA ALA A 123 -13.55 14.17 14.95
C ALA A 123 -15.02 13.97 14.58
N GLY A 124 -15.47 12.71 14.53
CA GLY A 124 -16.81 12.32 14.16
C GLY A 124 -17.06 12.13 12.66
N ASP A 125 -16.12 12.50 11.79
CA ASP A 125 -16.21 12.18 10.37
C ASP A 125 -16.10 10.65 10.14
N GLU A 126 -16.72 10.20 9.07
CA GLU A 126 -16.69 8.81 8.62
C GLU A 126 -15.81 8.68 7.38
N VAL A 127 -15.01 7.61 7.36
CA VAL A 127 -14.20 7.23 6.19
C VAL A 127 -14.58 5.84 5.77
N VAL A 128 -15.10 5.71 4.53
CA VAL A 128 -15.42 4.41 3.93
C VAL A 128 -14.12 3.74 3.49
N VAL A 129 -13.92 2.49 3.92
CA VAL A 129 -12.75 1.66 3.60
C VAL A 129 -13.21 0.34 3.02
N LEU A 130 -12.69 0.02 1.84
CA LEU A 130 -12.95 -1.26 1.17
C LEU A 130 -12.10 -2.37 1.80
N GLU A 131 -12.74 -3.46 2.24
CA GLU A 131 -12.05 -4.58 2.92
C GLU A 131 -12.06 -5.87 2.08
N PRO A 132 -10.97 -6.68 2.18
CA PRO A 132 -9.82 -6.56 3.08
C PRO A 132 -8.96 -5.33 2.76
N ALA A 133 -8.38 -4.67 3.76
CA ALA A 133 -7.73 -3.38 3.60
C ALA A 133 -6.29 -3.38 4.14
N TYR A 134 -5.43 -2.53 3.57
CA TYR A 134 -4.10 -2.29 4.11
C TYR A 134 -4.19 -1.73 5.55
N ASP A 135 -3.43 -2.30 6.45
CA ASP A 135 -3.54 -2.13 7.90
C ASP A 135 -3.28 -0.71 8.42
N SER A 136 -2.73 0.18 7.60
CA SER A 136 -2.48 1.57 8.01
C SER A 136 -3.69 2.50 7.88
N TYR A 137 -4.74 2.12 7.14
CA TYR A 137 -5.88 3.03 6.92
C TYR A 137 -6.67 3.26 8.22
N GLY A 138 -7.04 2.21 8.91
CA GLY A 138 -7.79 2.29 10.17
C GLY A 138 -7.08 3.15 11.23
N PRO A 139 -5.81 2.87 11.56
CA PRO A 139 -5.04 3.69 12.49
C PRO A 139 -4.91 5.16 12.08
N ALA A 140 -4.72 5.46 10.78
CA ALA A 140 -4.67 6.84 10.30
C ALA A 140 -6.00 7.59 10.55
N ILE A 141 -7.13 6.93 10.26
CA ILE A 141 -8.47 7.48 10.49
C ILE A 141 -8.71 7.72 11.98
N GLN A 142 -8.35 6.75 12.83
CA GLN A 142 -8.51 6.84 14.27
C GLN A 142 -7.65 7.98 14.88
N LEU A 143 -6.40 8.15 14.43
CA LEU A 143 -5.54 9.24 14.87
C LEU A 143 -6.09 10.62 14.50
N ALA A 144 -6.85 10.72 13.40
CA ALA A 144 -7.55 11.94 13.02
C ALA A 144 -8.86 12.17 13.81
N GLY A 145 -9.28 11.22 14.65
CA GLY A 145 -10.56 11.25 15.37
C GLY A 145 -11.75 10.82 14.52
N GLY A 146 -11.52 10.32 13.32
CA GLY A 146 -12.54 9.78 12.42
C GLY A 146 -12.96 8.35 12.78
N ARG A 147 -14.02 7.88 12.13
CA ARG A 147 -14.55 6.52 12.25
C ARG A 147 -14.42 5.79 10.92
N THR A 148 -13.81 4.62 10.93
CA THR A 148 -13.79 3.70 9.78
C THR A 148 -15.18 3.11 9.57
N VAL A 149 -15.67 3.13 8.31
CA VAL A 149 -16.86 2.44 7.85
C VAL A 149 -16.43 1.37 6.86
N PRO A 150 -16.30 0.11 7.32
CA PRO A 150 -15.82 -0.97 6.46
C PRO A 150 -16.90 -1.39 5.46
N VAL A 151 -16.50 -1.60 4.21
CA VAL A 151 -17.33 -2.16 3.15
C VAL A 151 -16.61 -3.36 2.54
N PRO A 152 -17.07 -4.59 2.76
CA PRO A 152 -16.41 -5.76 2.23
C PRO A 152 -16.55 -5.85 0.71
N LEU A 153 -15.42 -6.16 0.05
CA LEU A 153 -15.39 -6.56 -1.35
C LEU A 153 -16.11 -7.89 -1.55
N ASP A 154 -16.66 -8.10 -2.74
CA ASP A 154 -17.30 -9.35 -3.13
C ASP A 154 -16.24 -10.45 -3.37
N ALA A 155 -15.98 -11.25 -2.33
CA ALA A 155 -14.95 -12.28 -2.38
C ALA A 155 -15.31 -13.41 -3.38
N ASP A 156 -16.59 -13.77 -3.50
CA ASP A 156 -17.05 -14.81 -4.41
C ASP A 156 -17.01 -14.32 -5.87
N GLY A 157 -17.13 -13.01 -6.07
CA GLY A 157 -16.98 -12.33 -7.36
C GLY A 157 -15.53 -11.91 -7.69
N GLY A 158 -14.50 -12.46 -7.03
CA GLY A 158 -13.10 -12.12 -7.29
C GLY A 158 -12.65 -10.78 -6.67
N PHE A 159 -13.20 -10.45 -5.52
CA PHE A 159 -12.93 -9.22 -4.77
C PHE A 159 -13.25 -7.94 -5.55
N ARG A 160 -14.35 -7.94 -6.29
CA ARG A 160 -14.88 -6.74 -6.95
C ARG A 160 -15.55 -5.82 -5.94
N ILE A 161 -15.58 -4.54 -6.28
CA ILE A 161 -16.29 -3.54 -5.47
C ILE A 161 -17.80 -3.67 -5.74
N ASP A 162 -18.57 -3.84 -4.66
CA ASP A 162 -20.03 -3.73 -4.68
C ASP A 162 -20.41 -2.27 -4.43
N TRP A 163 -20.67 -1.55 -5.52
CA TRP A 163 -20.97 -0.13 -5.46
C TRP A 163 -22.30 0.19 -4.80
N ASP A 164 -23.24 -0.75 -4.75
CA ASP A 164 -24.51 -0.55 -4.02
C ASP A 164 -24.26 -0.58 -2.50
N ARG A 165 -23.39 -1.48 -2.03
CA ARG A 165 -22.94 -1.46 -0.63
C ARG A 165 -22.16 -0.20 -0.29
N VAL A 166 -21.31 0.28 -1.20
CA VAL A 166 -20.59 1.56 -1.00
C VAL A 166 -21.59 2.70 -0.85
N ARG A 167 -22.58 2.82 -1.76
CA ARG A 167 -23.61 3.86 -1.68
C ARG A 167 -24.40 3.78 -0.36
N ALA A 168 -24.80 2.59 0.05
CA ALA A 168 -25.53 2.36 1.30
C ALA A 168 -24.72 2.73 2.56
N ALA A 169 -23.39 2.68 2.48
CA ALA A 169 -22.50 3.04 3.59
C ALA A 169 -22.25 4.55 3.70
N ILE A 170 -22.59 5.34 2.68
CA ILE A 170 -22.39 6.80 2.69
C ILE A 170 -23.48 7.48 3.52
N THR A 171 -23.07 8.33 4.45
CA THR A 171 -23.92 9.16 5.28
C THR A 171 -23.53 10.64 5.16
N PRO A 172 -24.31 11.59 5.72
CA PRO A 172 -23.89 13.00 5.77
C PRO A 172 -22.58 13.25 6.51
N ARG A 173 -22.07 12.28 7.29
CA ARG A 173 -20.77 12.36 7.97
C ARG A 173 -19.65 11.78 7.14
N THR A 174 -19.90 11.15 6.03
CA THR A 174 -18.86 10.57 5.19
C THR A 174 -18.01 11.65 4.57
N ARG A 175 -16.76 11.73 5.01
CA ARG A 175 -15.76 12.71 4.56
C ARG A 175 -14.96 12.19 3.38
N MET A 176 -14.63 10.89 3.39
CA MET A 176 -13.69 10.29 2.46
C MET A 176 -14.04 8.85 2.14
N LEU A 177 -13.72 8.44 0.91
CA LEU A 177 -13.66 7.04 0.48
C LEU A 177 -12.21 6.71 0.14
N ILE A 178 -11.66 5.64 0.73
CA ILE A 178 -10.33 5.12 0.38
C ILE A 178 -10.48 4.02 -0.65
N VAL A 179 -9.80 4.19 -1.79
CA VAL A 179 -9.71 3.21 -2.87
C VAL A 179 -8.26 2.81 -3.04
N ASN A 180 -7.96 1.51 -3.08
CA ASN A 180 -6.63 1.01 -3.39
C ASN A 180 -6.70 0.18 -4.69
N SER A 181 -5.97 0.59 -5.72
CA SER A 181 -5.89 -0.13 -6.99
C SER A 181 -4.54 0.10 -7.66
N PRO A 182 -3.85 -0.96 -8.07
CA PRO A 182 -4.11 -2.39 -7.82
C PRO A 182 -4.17 -2.71 -6.32
N HIS A 183 -5.06 -3.61 -5.93
CA HIS A 183 -5.49 -3.79 -4.55
C HIS A 183 -4.61 -4.75 -3.75
N ASN A 184 -4.06 -4.30 -2.64
CA ASN A 184 -3.43 -5.14 -1.63
C ASN A 184 -4.47 -5.44 -0.51
N PRO A 185 -4.81 -6.72 -0.24
CA PRO A 185 -4.05 -7.94 -0.55
C PRO A 185 -4.54 -8.74 -1.78
N THR A 186 -5.62 -8.38 -2.44
CA THR A 186 -6.38 -9.29 -3.31
C THR A 186 -5.83 -9.39 -4.74
N GLY A 187 -5.04 -8.42 -5.20
CA GLY A 187 -4.59 -8.34 -6.57
C GLY A 187 -5.69 -7.93 -7.57
N SER A 188 -6.87 -7.53 -7.09
CA SER A 188 -7.92 -6.97 -7.96
C SER A 188 -7.54 -5.58 -8.47
N VAL A 189 -8.12 -5.17 -9.57
CA VAL A 189 -7.94 -3.83 -10.17
C VAL A 189 -9.29 -3.24 -10.53
N ILE A 190 -9.42 -1.92 -10.41
CA ILE A 190 -10.60 -1.21 -10.86
C ILE A 190 -10.62 -1.13 -12.39
N GLY A 191 -11.84 -1.14 -12.97
CA GLY A 191 -12.08 -1.03 -14.38
C GLY A 191 -12.91 0.22 -14.73
N PRO A 192 -13.23 0.43 -16.02
CA PRO A 192 -14.05 1.57 -16.43
C PRO A 192 -15.42 1.67 -15.74
N PRO A 193 -16.13 0.54 -15.45
CA PRO A 193 -17.37 0.61 -14.68
C PRO A 193 -17.17 1.18 -13.25
N ASP A 194 -16.04 0.89 -12.62
CA ASP A 194 -15.74 1.39 -11.27
C ASP A 194 -15.47 2.89 -11.27
N ILE A 195 -14.75 3.40 -12.27
CA ILE A 195 -14.56 4.84 -12.48
C ILE A 195 -15.91 5.53 -12.66
N ALA A 196 -16.80 4.99 -13.50
CA ALA A 196 -18.13 5.56 -13.73
C ALA A 196 -18.98 5.58 -12.44
N ALA A 197 -18.90 4.51 -11.62
CA ALA A 197 -19.60 4.44 -10.35
C ALA A 197 -19.06 5.47 -9.34
N LEU A 198 -17.73 5.62 -9.25
CA LEU A 198 -17.09 6.65 -8.42
C LEU A 198 -17.51 8.06 -8.85
N GLU A 199 -17.52 8.35 -10.16
CA GLU A 199 -17.99 9.63 -10.67
C GLU A 199 -19.45 9.91 -10.27
N GLN A 200 -20.31 8.90 -10.32
CA GLN A 200 -21.69 9.02 -9.87
C GLN A 200 -21.77 9.37 -8.38
N ILE A 201 -21.00 8.68 -7.56
CA ILE A 201 -20.95 8.91 -6.09
C ILE A 201 -20.51 10.34 -5.78
N VAL A 202 -19.42 10.82 -6.38
CA VAL A 202 -18.91 12.16 -6.07
C VAL A 202 -19.76 13.29 -6.64
N ARG A 203 -20.63 13.02 -7.63
CA ARG A 203 -21.67 13.97 -8.07
C ARG A 203 -22.82 14.09 -7.07
N GLN A 204 -23.15 13.01 -6.39
CA GLN A 204 -24.28 12.95 -5.46
C GLN A 204 -23.86 13.30 -4.01
N HIS A 205 -22.60 13.10 -3.65
CA HIS A 205 -22.11 13.25 -2.29
C HIS A 205 -20.85 14.14 -2.23
N PRO A 206 -20.77 15.07 -1.27
CA PRO A 206 -19.63 15.97 -1.10
C PRO A 206 -18.47 15.30 -0.34
N LEU A 207 -17.97 14.18 -0.84
CA LEU A 207 -16.87 13.44 -0.24
C LEU A 207 -15.58 13.56 -1.06
N LEU A 208 -14.45 13.29 -0.42
CA LEU A 208 -13.13 13.23 -1.01
C LEU A 208 -12.73 11.77 -1.29
N ILE A 209 -11.75 11.60 -2.17
CA ILE A 209 -11.15 10.29 -2.45
C ILE A 209 -9.70 10.29 -1.97
N LEU A 210 -9.30 9.23 -1.30
CA LEU A 210 -7.89 8.86 -1.13
C LEU A 210 -7.62 7.65 -1.99
N SER A 211 -6.86 7.85 -3.08
CA SER A 211 -6.49 6.79 -4.00
C SER A 211 -5.07 6.32 -3.71
N ASP A 212 -4.97 5.11 -3.17
CA ASP A 212 -3.69 4.44 -2.97
C ASP A 212 -3.34 3.65 -4.24
N GLU A 213 -2.43 4.22 -5.03
CA GLU A 213 -2.01 3.69 -6.33
C GLU A 213 -0.55 3.21 -6.32
N VAL A 214 -0.05 2.75 -5.17
CA VAL A 214 1.37 2.35 -5.01
C VAL A 214 1.81 1.24 -5.95
N TYR A 215 0.88 0.47 -6.52
CA TYR A 215 1.11 -0.60 -7.49
C TYR A 215 0.73 -0.20 -8.92
N GLU A 216 0.62 1.09 -9.25
CA GLU A 216 0.16 1.62 -10.54
C GLU A 216 0.84 0.99 -11.78
N HIS A 217 2.10 0.55 -11.65
CA HIS A 217 2.87 -0.07 -12.74
C HIS A 217 2.87 -1.60 -12.71
N ILE A 218 2.11 -2.22 -11.80
CA ILE A 218 2.06 -3.68 -11.64
C ILE A 218 0.63 -4.13 -11.92
N VAL A 219 0.25 -4.08 -13.20
CA VAL A 219 -1.04 -4.53 -13.74
C VAL A 219 -0.75 -5.50 -14.87
N PHE A 220 -1.52 -6.58 -14.98
CA PHE A 220 -1.23 -7.72 -15.84
C PHE A 220 -2.22 -7.88 -17.00
N ASP A 221 -1.85 -8.78 -17.92
CA ASP A 221 -2.70 -9.26 -19.01
C ASP A 221 -3.12 -8.12 -19.96
N GLY A 222 -2.22 -7.15 -20.19
CA GLY A 222 -2.43 -6.02 -21.09
C GLY A 222 -3.49 -5.01 -20.61
N ARG A 223 -3.91 -5.11 -19.34
CA ARG A 223 -4.87 -4.16 -18.77
C ARG A 223 -4.16 -2.83 -18.45
N PRO A 224 -4.81 -1.70 -18.69
CA PRO A 224 -4.31 -0.42 -18.24
C PRO A 224 -4.55 -0.27 -16.71
N HIS A 225 -3.65 0.45 -16.04
CA HIS A 225 -3.99 1.04 -14.73
C HIS A 225 -4.92 2.23 -14.94
N LEU A 226 -6.01 2.29 -14.17
CA LEU A 226 -6.93 3.42 -14.16
C LEU A 226 -6.70 4.24 -12.89
N SER A 227 -5.90 5.29 -13.00
CA SER A 227 -5.70 6.27 -11.95
C SER A 227 -6.94 7.15 -11.78
N MET A 228 -7.17 7.67 -10.57
CA MET A 228 -8.16 8.74 -10.36
C MET A 228 -7.82 9.98 -11.20
N SER A 229 -6.56 10.13 -11.59
CA SER A 229 -6.12 11.18 -12.52
C SER A 229 -6.66 11.03 -13.96
N CYS A 230 -7.18 9.87 -14.35
CA CYS A 230 -7.80 9.70 -15.68
C CYS A 230 -9.14 10.42 -15.82
N SER A 231 -9.80 10.78 -14.72
CA SER A 231 -11.07 11.49 -14.71
C SER A 231 -10.90 12.89 -14.11
N PRO A 232 -11.15 13.97 -14.85
CA PRO A 232 -11.07 15.32 -14.29
C PRO A 232 -11.98 15.53 -13.08
N LEU A 233 -13.13 14.86 -13.03
CA LEU A 233 -14.06 14.94 -11.90
C LEU A 233 -13.49 14.27 -10.64
N LEU A 234 -12.80 13.14 -10.77
CA LEU A 234 -12.19 12.44 -9.64
C LEU A 234 -10.89 13.13 -9.23
N ALA A 235 -10.06 13.54 -10.19
CA ALA A 235 -8.81 14.24 -9.93
C ALA A 235 -9.01 15.51 -9.08
N CYS A 236 -10.09 16.28 -9.31
CA CYS A 236 -10.37 17.50 -8.56
C CYS A 236 -10.82 17.25 -7.09
N ARG A 237 -10.97 15.99 -6.67
CA ARG A 237 -11.43 15.59 -5.31
C ARG A 237 -10.56 14.52 -4.68
N ALA A 238 -9.46 14.15 -5.32
CA ALA A 238 -8.62 13.04 -4.89
C ALA A 238 -7.25 13.47 -4.35
N PHE A 239 -6.80 12.77 -3.32
CA PHE A 239 -5.39 12.59 -3.02
C PHE A 239 -4.95 11.31 -3.73
N VAL A 240 -4.07 11.42 -4.71
CA VAL A 240 -3.51 10.28 -5.46
C VAL A 240 -2.12 9.99 -4.92
N VAL A 241 -1.94 8.82 -4.34
CA VAL A 241 -0.71 8.42 -3.63
C VAL A 241 0.03 7.35 -4.43
N SER A 242 1.31 7.60 -4.71
CA SER A 242 2.22 6.66 -5.38
C SER A 242 3.47 6.38 -4.55
N SER A 243 4.19 5.29 -4.88
CA SER A 243 5.38 4.87 -4.15
C SER A 243 6.53 4.46 -5.07
N PHE A 244 7.63 5.19 -5.04
CA PHE A 244 8.86 4.77 -5.72
C PHE A 244 9.45 3.50 -5.14
N GLY A 245 9.20 3.22 -3.84
CA GLY A 245 9.62 1.98 -3.20
C GLY A 245 9.05 0.73 -3.87
N LYS A 246 7.81 0.81 -4.39
CA LYS A 246 7.16 -0.28 -5.10
C LYS A 246 7.59 -0.34 -6.57
N THR A 247 7.69 0.82 -7.21
CA THR A 247 8.06 0.94 -8.61
C THR A 247 9.52 0.55 -8.87
N PHE A 248 10.45 0.95 -8.01
CA PHE A 248 11.89 0.78 -8.25
C PHE A 248 12.59 -0.18 -7.29
N HIS A 249 11.83 -1.03 -6.57
CA HIS A 249 12.36 -2.05 -5.65
C HIS A 249 13.18 -1.46 -4.50
N VAL A 250 12.83 -0.25 -4.05
CA VAL A 250 13.54 0.50 -3.01
C VAL A 250 12.63 0.82 -1.82
N THR A 251 11.90 -0.17 -1.33
CA THR A 251 10.91 0.00 -0.25
C THR A 251 11.51 0.61 1.02
N GLY A 252 12.78 0.32 1.30
CA GLY A 252 13.54 0.86 2.44
C GLY A 252 13.91 2.34 2.30
N TRP A 253 13.90 2.92 1.10
CA TRP A 253 14.24 4.33 0.91
C TRP A 253 13.12 5.27 1.33
N LYS A 254 11.92 4.77 1.45
CA LYS A 254 10.77 5.51 1.97
C LYS A 254 10.47 6.81 1.23
N VAL A 255 10.39 6.75 -0.11
CA VAL A 255 10.00 7.89 -0.95
C VAL A 255 8.77 7.55 -1.75
N GLY A 256 7.81 8.46 -1.74
CA GLY A 256 6.56 8.41 -2.51
C GLY A 256 6.12 9.81 -2.91
N THR A 257 4.93 9.91 -3.47
CA THR A 257 4.32 11.18 -3.87
C THR A 257 2.85 11.21 -3.53
N CYS A 258 2.34 12.41 -3.29
CA CYS A 258 0.91 12.71 -3.27
C CYS A 258 0.63 13.81 -4.30
N CYS A 259 -0.32 13.54 -5.21
CA CYS A 259 -0.88 14.52 -6.13
C CYS A 259 -2.31 14.83 -5.71
N ALA A 260 -2.68 16.11 -5.69
CA ALA A 260 -4.04 16.56 -5.35
C ALA A 260 -4.25 17.99 -5.87
N PRO A 261 -5.49 18.43 -6.10
CA PRO A 261 -5.74 19.81 -6.49
C PRO A 261 -5.23 20.80 -5.43
N ALA A 262 -4.81 21.98 -5.87
CA ALA A 262 -4.12 22.96 -5.03
C ALA A 262 -4.79 23.25 -3.67
N PRO A 263 -6.11 23.39 -3.52
CA PRO A 263 -6.74 23.58 -2.22
C PRO A 263 -6.54 22.41 -1.25
N LEU A 264 -6.62 21.17 -1.74
CA LEU A 264 -6.38 19.97 -0.92
C LEU A 264 -4.89 19.82 -0.59
N MET A 265 -4.03 20.12 -1.55
CA MET A 265 -2.58 20.07 -1.36
C MET A 265 -2.11 21.14 -0.36
N ALA A 266 -2.75 22.30 -0.30
CA ALA A 266 -2.45 23.33 0.70
C ALA A 266 -2.71 22.80 2.12
N GLU A 267 -3.83 22.13 2.37
CA GLU A 267 -4.12 21.52 3.68
C GLU A 267 -3.18 20.32 3.97
N PHE A 268 -2.89 19.50 2.98
CA PHE A 268 -1.92 18.43 3.08
C PHE A 268 -0.54 18.93 3.54
N ARG A 269 -0.04 19.99 2.91
CA ARG A 269 1.28 20.57 3.21
C ARG A 269 1.37 21.17 4.61
N LYS A 270 0.28 21.69 5.17
CA LYS A 270 0.25 22.16 6.57
C LYS A 270 0.57 21.03 7.55
N VAL A 271 0.05 19.83 7.31
CA VAL A 271 0.33 18.66 8.13
C VAL A 271 1.73 18.10 7.82
N HIS A 272 2.06 17.98 6.53
CA HIS A 272 3.34 17.46 6.06
C HIS A 272 4.54 18.24 6.64
N GLN A 273 4.43 19.57 6.71
CA GLN A 273 5.42 20.46 7.27
C GLN A 273 5.88 20.04 8.67
N PHE A 274 4.97 19.54 9.51
CA PHE A 274 5.24 19.26 10.92
C PHE A 274 5.32 17.79 11.28
N ASN A 275 4.92 16.86 10.38
CA ASN A 275 5.09 15.44 10.64
C ASN A 275 6.35 14.84 9.98
N VAL A 276 6.83 15.44 8.88
CA VAL A 276 8.05 14.97 8.17
C VAL A 276 8.98 16.14 7.81
N PHE A 277 8.43 17.31 7.45
CA PHE A 277 9.10 18.49 6.89
C PHE A 277 9.59 18.21 5.46
N THR A 278 10.61 17.39 5.26
CA THR A 278 11.16 17.09 3.94
C THR A 278 11.67 15.64 3.88
N VAL A 279 11.98 15.16 2.69
CA VAL A 279 12.42 13.81 2.42
C VAL A 279 13.86 13.82 1.92
N ASN A 280 14.56 12.69 2.01
CA ASN A 280 15.96 12.51 1.65
C ASN A 280 16.31 13.12 0.28
N THR A 281 17.13 14.16 0.27
CA THR A 281 17.46 14.98 -0.93
C THR A 281 18.23 14.21 -1.99
N PRO A 282 19.33 13.47 -1.69
CA PRO A 282 20.04 12.68 -2.68
C PRO A 282 19.14 11.68 -3.41
N VAL A 283 18.25 11.03 -2.66
CA VAL A 283 17.31 10.06 -3.25
C VAL A 283 16.30 10.74 -4.16
N GLN A 284 15.79 11.91 -3.79
CA GLN A 284 14.87 12.68 -4.66
C GLN A 284 15.55 13.07 -5.98
N TRP A 285 16.80 13.52 -5.92
CA TRP A 285 17.58 13.88 -7.10
C TRP A 285 17.78 12.68 -8.03
N ALA A 286 18.19 11.54 -7.47
CA ALA A 286 18.37 10.30 -8.20
C ALA A 286 17.08 9.81 -8.86
N LEU A 287 15.96 9.85 -8.13
CA LEU A 287 14.65 9.45 -8.66
C LEU A 287 14.18 10.36 -9.80
N ALA A 288 14.44 11.67 -9.73
CA ALA A 288 14.12 12.59 -10.81
C ALA A 288 14.81 12.17 -12.12
N ARG A 289 16.12 11.91 -12.05
CA ARG A 289 16.93 11.46 -13.19
C ARG A 289 16.48 10.07 -13.69
N HIS A 290 16.16 9.16 -12.78
CA HIS A 290 15.76 7.80 -13.14
C HIS A 290 14.39 7.77 -13.85
N LEU A 291 13.47 8.68 -13.50
CA LEU A 291 12.17 8.83 -14.14
C LEU A 291 12.23 9.33 -15.59
N GLU A 292 13.34 9.96 -16.02
CA GLU A 292 13.51 10.42 -17.40
C GLU A 292 13.40 9.26 -18.41
N GLN A 293 13.77 8.04 -17.98
CA GLN A 293 13.68 6.85 -18.81
C GLN A 293 12.41 6.04 -18.48
N ALA A 294 11.38 6.21 -19.27
CA ALA A 294 10.07 5.60 -19.05
C ALA A 294 10.10 4.06 -18.95
N ARG A 295 11.05 3.39 -19.60
CA ARG A 295 11.24 1.93 -19.52
C ARG A 295 11.40 1.43 -18.08
N HIS A 296 12.01 2.21 -17.17
CA HIS A 296 12.26 1.81 -15.79
C HIS A 296 10.98 1.51 -15.01
N TYR A 297 9.83 2.03 -15.44
CA TYR A 297 8.54 1.71 -14.82
C TYR A 297 7.53 1.08 -15.79
N LEU A 298 7.66 1.28 -17.12
CA LEU A 298 6.74 0.65 -18.08
C LEU A 298 7.02 -0.84 -18.26
N ASP A 299 8.28 -1.29 -18.13
CA ASP A 299 8.65 -2.70 -18.26
C ASP A 299 8.27 -3.53 -17.02
N LEU A 300 7.85 -2.87 -15.94
CA LEU A 300 7.58 -3.50 -14.64
C LEU A 300 6.40 -4.49 -14.71
N ALA A 301 5.36 -4.16 -15.46
CA ALA A 301 4.21 -5.05 -15.65
C ALA A 301 4.63 -6.40 -16.24
N ALA A 302 5.40 -6.39 -17.33
CA ALA A 302 5.89 -7.61 -17.98
C ALA A 302 6.86 -8.39 -17.09
N PHE A 303 7.71 -7.69 -16.34
CA PHE A 303 8.64 -8.30 -15.39
C PHE A 303 7.89 -9.09 -14.29
N TYR A 304 6.91 -8.47 -13.65
CA TYR A 304 6.13 -9.13 -12.59
C TYR A 304 5.11 -10.14 -13.12
N GLN A 305 4.60 -9.94 -14.33
CA GLN A 305 3.70 -10.93 -14.95
C GLN A 305 4.39 -12.27 -15.13
N ARG A 306 5.65 -12.31 -15.60
CA ARG A 306 6.42 -13.56 -15.69
C ARG A 306 6.56 -14.26 -14.35
N LYS A 307 6.81 -13.50 -13.27
CA LYS A 307 6.91 -14.05 -11.90
C LYS A 307 5.56 -14.57 -11.40
N ARG A 308 4.46 -13.80 -11.62
CA ARG A 308 3.09 -14.22 -11.32
C ARG A 308 2.76 -15.54 -12.01
N ASP A 309 2.96 -15.61 -13.32
CA ASP A 309 2.59 -16.77 -14.13
C ASP A 309 3.34 -18.03 -13.68
N ARG A 310 4.66 -17.90 -13.46
CA ARG A 310 5.48 -18.99 -12.90
C ARG A 310 4.94 -19.47 -11.55
N PHE A 311 4.69 -18.54 -10.62
CA PHE A 311 4.27 -18.88 -9.27
C PHE A 311 2.87 -19.48 -9.24
N VAL A 312 1.91 -18.88 -9.97
CA VAL A 312 0.53 -19.38 -10.07
C VAL A 312 0.47 -20.77 -10.71
N GLN A 313 1.24 -21.00 -11.80
CA GLN A 313 1.35 -22.34 -12.42
C GLN A 313 1.95 -23.36 -11.45
N GLY A 314 2.93 -22.98 -10.65
CA GLY A 314 3.51 -23.82 -9.61
C GLY A 314 2.51 -24.15 -8.51
N LEU A 315 1.80 -23.14 -7.99
CA LEU A 315 0.74 -23.32 -6.98
C LEU A 315 -0.39 -24.23 -7.47
N ALA A 316 -0.81 -24.11 -8.72
CA ALA A 316 -1.86 -24.95 -9.32
C ALA A 316 -1.49 -26.45 -9.38
N ARG A 317 -0.22 -26.81 -9.17
CA ARG A 317 0.24 -28.21 -9.06
C ARG A 317 0.25 -28.72 -7.61
N THR A 318 -0.10 -27.87 -6.66
CA THR A 318 -0.25 -28.20 -5.24
C THR A 318 -1.73 -28.37 -4.90
N ARG A 319 -2.05 -28.52 -3.62
CA ARG A 319 -3.44 -28.58 -3.13
C ARG A 319 -4.03 -27.19 -2.85
N PHE A 320 -3.23 -26.14 -3.03
CA PHE A 320 -3.72 -24.76 -2.95
C PHE A 320 -4.46 -24.37 -4.24
N ALA A 321 -5.54 -23.62 -4.11
CA ALA A 321 -6.26 -23.05 -5.24
C ALA A 321 -5.92 -21.55 -5.37
N PRO A 322 -5.02 -21.15 -6.31
CA PRO A 322 -4.70 -19.74 -6.50
C PRO A 322 -5.90 -18.97 -7.04
N LEU A 323 -6.15 -17.79 -6.47
CA LEU A 323 -7.18 -16.88 -6.94
C LEU A 323 -6.63 -15.99 -8.07
N GLN A 324 -7.54 -15.41 -8.85
CA GLN A 324 -7.18 -14.50 -9.93
C GLN A 324 -6.42 -13.28 -9.40
N THR A 325 -5.28 -12.98 -10.01
CA THR A 325 -4.44 -11.84 -9.68
C THR A 325 -4.23 -10.97 -10.91
N LEU A 326 -4.83 -9.80 -10.93
CA LEU A 326 -4.80 -8.85 -12.05
C LEU A 326 -3.76 -7.75 -11.87
N GLY A 327 -3.28 -7.56 -10.65
CA GLY A 327 -2.26 -6.56 -10.32
C GLY A 327 -1.56 -6.85 -9.00
N THR A 328 -0.68 -5.98 -8.57
CA THR A 328 0.23 -6.12 -7.42
C THR A 328 1.29 -7.21 -7.63
N TYR A 329 2.02 -7.57 -6.60
CA TYR A 329 2.92 -8.75 -6.60
C TYR A 329 2.49 -9.77 -5.53
N PHE A 330 1.17 -9.81 -5.25
CA PHE A 330 0.57 -10.78 -4.33
C PHE A 330 -0.38 -11.71 -5.10
N VAL A 331 -0.50 -12.92 -4.60
CA VAL A 331 -1.55 -13.86 -4.99
C VAL A 331 -2.21 -14.41 -3.74
N LEU A 332 -3.52 -14.43 -3.75
CA LEU A 332 -4.31 -15.15 -2.75
C LEU A 332 -4.45 -16.60 -3.15
N ALA A 333 -4.45 -17.49 -2.17
CA ALA A 333 -4.67 -18.93 -2.39
C ALA A 333 -5.61 -19.48 -1.33
N ASP A 334 -6.65 -20.17 -1.78
CA ASP A 334 -7.55 -20.94 -0.93
C ASP A 334 -6.85 -22.25 -0.54
N TYR A 335 -6.89 -22.58 0.76
CA TYR A 335 -6.34 -23.82 1.31
C TYR A 335 -7.43 -24.75 1.89
N SER A 336 -8.70 -24.52 1.58
CA SER A 336 -9.83 -25.28 2.12
C SER A 336 -9.77 -26.79 1.80
N ALA A 337 -9.10 -27.17 0.71
CA ALA A 337 -8.84 -28.57 0.35
C ALA A 337 -7.72 -29.21 1.19
N ILE A 338 -6.98 -28.42 1.98
CA ILE A 338 -5.82 -28.86 2.78
C ILE A 338 -6.20 -28.96 4.25
N SER A 339 -6.83 -27.91 4.80
CA SER A 339 -7.12 -27.80 6.23
C SER A 339 -8.41 -27.04 6.51
N ARG A 340 -8.97 -27.32 7.70
CA ARG A 340 -10.08 -26.56 8.28
C ARG A 340 -9.64 -25.61 9.38
N GLU A 341 -8.35 -25.52 9.63
CA GLU A 341 -7.80 -24.62 10.63
C GLU A 341 -8.07 -23.14 10.27
N PRO A 342 -8.26 -22.25 11.27
CA PRO A 342 -8.28 -20.82 11.05
C PRO A 342 -7.00 -20.34 10.35
N GLU A 343 -7.12 -19.26 9.57
CA GLU A 343 -6.04 -18.76 8.70
C GLU A 343 -4.71 -18.50 9.44
N GLU A 344 -4.77 -17.90 10.63
CA GLU A 344 -3.54 -17.63 11.40
C GLU A 344 -2.87 -18.91 11.90
N ALA A 345 -3.66 -19.87 12.39
CA ALA A 345 -3.15 -21.16 12.84
C ALA A 345 -2.50 -21.92 11.68
N PHE A 346 -3.18 -21.96 10.54
CA PHE A 346 -2.66 -22.59 9.32
C PHE A 346 -1.37 -21.91 8.83
N ALA A 347 -1.33 -20.58 8.78
CA ALA A 347 -0.14 -19.83 8.35
C ALA A 347 1.06 -20.09 9.27
N ARG A 348 0.86 -20.18 10.58
CA ARG A 348 1.91 -20.53 11.56
C ARG A 348 2.40 -21.98 11.36
N ARG A 349 1.49 -22.93 11.20
CA ARG A 349 1.82 -24.33 10.92
C ARG A 349 2.59 -24.48 9.60
N LEU A 350 2.20 -23.74 8.57
CA LEU A 350 2.90 -23.71 7.30
C LEU A 350 4.37 -23.31 7.44
N VAL A 351 4.67 -22.35 8.34
CA VAL A 351 6.06 -22.00 8.66
C VAL A 351 6.78 -23.12 9.42
N VAL A 352 6.17 -23.62 10.49
CA VAL A 352 6.84 -24.53 11.44
C VAL A 352 7.08 -25.92 10.84
N GLU A 353 6.06 -26.47 10.14
CA GLU A 353 6.11 -27.84 9.64
C GLU A 353 6.58 -27.93 8.17
N HIS A 354 6.28 -26.89 7.36
CA HIS A 354 6.58 -26.93 5.92
C HIS A 354 7.63 -25.90 5.49
N GLY A 355 8.04 -25.02 6.38
CA GLY A 355 9.11 -24.05 6.15
C GLY A 355 8.79 -22.98 5.11
N VAL A 356 7.52 -22.60 4.95
CA VAL A 356 7.09 -21.52 4.05
C VAL A 356 6.25 -20.51 4.83
N ALA A 357 6.58 -19.22 4.74
CA ALA A 357 5.77 -18.18 5.34
C ALA A 357 4.82 -17.55 4.32
N ALA A 358 3.58 -17.38 4.74
CA ALA A 358 2.52 -16.66 4.05
C ALA A 358 1.81 -15.73 5.03
N ILE A 359 0.95 -14.85 4.55
CA ILE A 359 0.16 -13.96 5.42
C ILE A 359 -1.31 -14.40 5.40
N PRO A 360 -1.95 -14.64 6.56
CA PRO A 360 -3.39 -14.89 6.63
C PRO A 360 -4.18 -13.65 6.16
N LEU A 361 -5.36 -13.87 5.55
CA LEU A 361 -6.19 -12.78 5.03
C LEU A 361 -7.03 -12.11 6.13
N ALA A 362 -7.46 -12.86 7.16
CA ALA A 362 -8.34 -12.38 8.21
C ALA A 362 -7.89 -11.07 8.89
N PRO A 363 -6.58 -10.82 9.15
CA PRO A 363 -6.14 -9.56 9.76
C PRO A 363 -6.32 -8.30 8.90
N PHE A 364 -6.68 -8.44 7.63
CA PHE A 364 -6.98 -7.29 6.75
C PHE A 364 -8.44 -6.82 6.86
N TYR A 365 -9.24 -7.44 7.71
CA TYR A 365 -10.62 -7.03 8.00
C TYR A 365 -10.72 -6.41 9.39
N ALA A 366 -11.57 -5.41 9.56
CA ALA A 366 -11.84 -4.79 10.86
C ALA A 366 -12.44 -5.80 11.85
N GLN A 367 -13.28 -6.69 11.34
CA GLN A 367 -13.73 -7.88 12.07
C GLN A 367 -13.21 -9.12 11.36
N PRO A 368 -12.36 -9.94 12.00
CA PRO A 368 -11.75 -11.11 11.36
C PRO A 368 -12.80 -12.04 10.77
N VAL A 369 -12.67 -12.33 9.49
CA VAL A 369 -13.50 -13.28 8.75
C VAL A 369 -12.57 -14.38 8.24
N ASP A 370 -12.73 -15.59 8.74
CA ASP A 370 -11.99 -16.76 8.28
C ASP A 370 -12.59 -17.26 6.96
N ARG A 371 -11.85 -17.08 5.87
CA ARG A 371 -12.20 -17.56 4.52
C ARG A 371 -11.34 -18.72 4.05
N ARG A 372 -10.37 -19.14 4.87
CA ARG A 372 -9.33 -20.13 4.52
C ARG A 372 -8.48 -19.70 3.33
N ILE A 373 -8.13 -18.41 3.32
CA ILE A 373 -7.32 -17.79 2.28
C ILE A 373 -6.03 -17.24 2.89
N ILE A 374 -4.92 -17.51 2.24
CA ILE A 374 -3.61 -16.91 2.57
C ILE A 374 -3.06 -16.13 1.38
N ARG A 375 -2.21 -15.14 1.69
CA ARG A 375 -1.54 -14.31 0.69
C ARG A 375 -0.09 -14.69 0.57
N PHE A 376 0.37 -14.96 -0.65
CA PHE A 376 1.77 -15.09 -1.01
C PHE A 376 2.27 -13.85 -1.75
N CYS A 377 3.56 -13.53 -1.59
CA CYS A 377 4.28 -12.51 -2.34
C CYS A 377 5.21 -13.17 -3.36
N PHE A 378 5.01 -12.90 -4.64
CA PHE A 378 5.87 -13.41 -5.71
C PHE A 378 6.93 -12.39 -6.19
N ALA A 379 7.10 -11.27 -5.49
CA ALA A 379 8.23 -10.36 -5.69
C ALA A 379 9.52 -10.97 -5.11
N LYS A 380 9.91 -12.12 -5.65
CA LYS A 380 11.07 -12.90 -5.19
C LYS A 380 11.92 -13.34 -6.37
N ARG A 381 13.19 -13.69 -6.09
CA ARG A 381 14.03 -14.37 -7.07
C ARG A 381 13.40 -15.69 -7.48
N GLU A 382 13.73 -16.19 -8.67
CA GLU A 382 13.16 -17.42 -9.17
C GLU A 382 13.51 -18.62 -8.28
N GLU A 383 14.74 -18.65 -7.77
CA GLU A 383 15.22 -19.68 -6.85
C GLU A 383 14.41 -19.69 -5.54
N THR A 384 14.02 -18.51 -5.04
CA THR A 384 13.19 -18.38 -3.85
C THR A 384 11.76 -18.88 -4.11
N LEU A 385 11.20 -18.55 -5.28
CA LEU A 385 9.87 -19.03 -5.68
C LEU A 385 9.86 -20.55 -5.84
N ASP A 386 10.87 -21.10 -6.50
CA ASP A 386 10.98 -22.56 -6.73
C ASP A 386 11.14 -23.32 -5.42
N ALA A 387 12.01 -22.84 -4.52
CA ALA A 387 12.18 -23.44 -3.20
C ALA A 387 10.88 -23.41 -2.37
N GLY A 388 10.12 -22.30 -2.46
CA GLY A 388 8.81 -22.20 -1.82
C GLY A 388 7.81 -23.19 -2.41
N LEU A 389 7.70 -23.24 -3.74
CA LEU A 389 6.80 -24.13 -4.45
C LEU A 389 7.10 -25.62 -4.17
N GLU A 390 8.39 -26.00 -4.15
CA GLU A 390 8.78 -27.37 -3.80
C GLU A 390 8.26 -27.77 -2.41
N ARG A 391 8.40 -26.88 -1.43
CA ARG A 391 7.90 -27.13 -0.07
C ARG A 391 6.37 -27.21 -0.03
N LEU A 392 5.68 -26.33 -0.80
CA LEU A 392 4.21 -26.29 -0.86
C LEU A 392 3.59 -27.53 -1.52
N THR A 393 4.33 -28.31 -2.32
CA THR A 393 3.84 -29.60 -2.86
C THR A 393 3.68 -30.68 -1.79
N ARG A 394 4.28 -30.50 -0.62
CA ARG A 394 4.27 -31.46 0.49
C ARG A 394 3.23 -31.13 1.57
N VAL A 395 2.42 -30.10 1.35
CA VAL A 395 1.40 -29.62 2.30
C VAL A 395 0.08 -30.37 2.18
#